data_5d9607820d542474a58b994adcec3c6d
#
_entry.id   5d9607820d542474a58b994adcec3c6d
#
_cell.length_a   1.000
_cell.length_b   1.000
_cell.length_c   1.000
_cell.angle_alpha   90.00
_cell.angle_beta   90.00
_cell.angle_gamma   90.00
#
_symmetry.space_group_name_H-M   'P 1'
#
loop_
_entity.id
_entity.type
_entity.pdbx_description
1 polymer ?
#
loop_
_entity_poly.entity_id
_entity_poly.type
_entity_poly.pdbx_seq_one_letter_code
_entity_poly.pdbx_strand_id
1 'polypeptide(L)'
;GTVGTITNKSYEGNPKPRLGRLVKSKSLLVNKGFKNEGIKVITEKLKQLNFQIPVGLSIGKTNSQNDIMTQEDAVEDIISAFKTAEKSKLNISYYELNVSCPNLIGNIEFYEPQKLDELLKAVFSLNIKKPLFIKMPISKTNEEIIKMMNVIVKYPVSGVIIGNLQKDRNNKALVKEEVEKFSKGNFSGKPTEEKSNELIKLVYESFGDRLIIIGCGGVFSANDAYKKIKLGASLVQLITGLIFEGPQLVSQINLELPKLLKKDGFTNISQAVGKSSI
;
A
#
# COMPACT_ATOMS: atom_id res chain seq x y z
N GLY A 1 -1.37 -1.76 12.52
CA GLY A 1 -0.46 -0.83 11.85
C GLY A 1 0.46 -1.52 10.87
N THR A 2 1.16 -0.73 10.02
CA THR A 2 2.17 -1.27 9.09
C THR A 2 3.45 -0.45 9.21
N VAL A 3 4.59 -1.11 9.40
CA VAL A 3 5.92 -0.48 9.40
C VAL A 3 6.57 -0.70 8.04
N GLY A 4 7.09 0.34 7.42
CA GLY A 4 7.81 0.23 6.15
C GLY A 4 7.39 1.28 5.11
N THR A 5 7.72 1.05 3.88
CA THR A 5 8.33 -0.15 3.27
C THR A 5 9.81 -0.20 3.58
N ILE A 6 10.28 -1.38 3.96
CA ILE A 6 11.66 -1.69 4.32
C ILE A 6 12.26 -2.51 3.18
N THR A 7 13.55 -2.31 2.93
CA THR A 7 14.28 -3.02 1.88
C THR A 7 15.42 -3.84 2.47
N ASN A 8 15.96 -4.77 1.70
CA ASN A 8 17.07 -5.63 2.14
C ASN A 8 18.28 -4.81 2.58
N LYS A 9 18.71 -3.87 1.73
CA LYS A 9 19.79 -2.93 2.03
C LYS A 9 19.21 -1.56 2.42
N SER A 10 20.00 -0.75 3.11
CA SER A 10 19.66 0.65 3.38
C SER A 10 19.59 1.48 2.10
N TYR A 11 18.76 2.52 2.10
CA TYR A 11 18.70 3.51 1.03
C TYR A 11 18.46 4.90 1.59
N GLU A 12 19.36 5.84 1.26
CA GLU A 12 19.32 7.22 1.73
C GLU A 12 18.18 8.06 1.14
N GLY A 13 17.49 7.52 0.13
CA GLY A 13 16.36 8.15 -0.55
C GLY A 13 16.78 8.88 -1.83
N ASN A 14 15.79 9.13 -2.67
CA ASN A 14 15.97 9.87 -3.92
C ASN A 14 16.52 11.29 -3.68
N PRO A 15 17.07 11.97 -4.69
CA PRO A 15 17.47 13.37 -4.58
C PRO A 15 16.35 14.27 -4.05
N LYS A 16 16.71 15.26 -3.25
CA LYS A 16 15.74 16.25 -2.71
C LYS A 16 15.20 17.15 -3.83
N PRO A 17 13.97 17.70 -3.69
CA PRO A 17 13.03 17.52 -2.57
C PRO A 17 12.35 16.15 -2.57
N ARG A 18 12.15 15.55 -1.37
CA ARG A 18 11.58 14.21 -1.20
C ARG A 18 10.12 14.22 -0.76
N LEU A 19 9.70 15.33 -0.18
CA LEU A 19 8.33 15.56 0.29
C LEU A 19 7.94 17.01 0.02
N GLY A 20 6.70 17.18 -0.40
CA GLY A 20 6.01 18.46 -0.48
C GLY A 20 4.59 18.33 0.05
N ARG A 21 4.14 19.33 0.82
CA ARG A 21 2.76 19.39 1.31
C ARG A 21 1.95 20.34 0.42
N LEU A 22 0.99 19.79 -0.31
CA LEU A 22 0.08 20.50 -1.20
C LEU A 22 -1.23 20.71 -0.43
N VAL A 23 -1.31 21.85 0.26
CA VAL A 23 -2.37 22.10 1.26
C VAL A 23 -3.75 22.18 0.62
N LYS A 24 -3.90 22.97 -0.45
CA LYS A 24 -5.15 23.15 -1.17
C LYS A 24 -5.62 21.84 -1.83
N SER A 25 -4.66 21.04 -2.32
CA SER A 25 -4.91 19.75 -2.94
C SER A 25 -5.17 18.61 -1.93
N LYS A 26 -5.05 18.85 -0.62
CA LYS A 26 -5.05 17.78 0.42
C LYS A 26 -4.18 16.60 0.01
N SER A 27 -2.96 16.89 -0.43
CA SER A 27 -2.02 15.91 -1.02
C SER A 27 -0.61 16.08 -0.49
N LEU A 28 0.14 14.98 -0.46
CA LEU A 28 1.59 15.02 -0.34
C LEU A 28 2.20 14.64 -1.69
N LEU A 29 3.12 15.46 -2.15
CA LEU A 29 4.08 15.05 -3.18
C LEU A 29 5.16 14.22 -2.50
N VAL A 30 5.42 13.02 -3.01
CA VAL A 30 6.36 12.05 -2.44
C VAL A 30 7.38 11.61 -3.48
N ASN A 31 8.66 11.72 -3.14
CA ASN A 31 9.80 11.25 -3.94
C ASN A 31 10.85 10.59 -3.03
N LYS A 32 10.42 9.68 -2.12
CA LYS A 32 11.33 9.05 -1.15
C LYS A 32 12.08 7.84 -1.68
N GLY A 33 11.44 7.02 -2.54
CA GLY A 33 12.04 5.82 -3.13
C GLY A 33 12.40 4.73 -2.10
N PHE A 34 11.59 4.56 -1.05
CA PHE A 34 11.86 3.64 0.06
C PHE A 34 13.11 3.99 0.89
N LYS A 35 13.31 5.29 1.19
CA LYS A 35 14.35 5.67 2.16
C LYS A 35 14.16 4.91 3.47
N ASN A 36 15.15 4.10 3.85
CA ASN A 36 15.15 3.31 5.08
C ASN A 36 16.57 2.82 5.43
N GLU A 37 16.74 2.28 6.65
CA GLU A 37 18.03 1.81 7.17
C GLU A 37 18.36 0.34 6.84
N GLY A 38 17.51 -0.32 6.07
CA GLY A 38 17.62 -1.74 5.71
C GLY A 38 17.04 -2.69 6.78
N ILE A 39 16.69 -3.90 6.32
CA ILE A 39 15.94 -4.86 7.12
C ILE A 39 16.66 -5.25 8.42
N LYS A 40 17.99 -5.42 8.40
CA LYS A 40 18.77 -5.83 9.58
C LYS A 40 18.67 -4.82 10.72
N VAL A 41 18.88 -3.53 10.42
CA VAL A 41 18.83 -2.46 11.43
C VAL A 41 17.40 -2.29 11.96
N ILE A 42 16.42 -2.29 11.06
CA ILE A 42 15.02 -2.05 11.46
C ILE A 42 14.47 -3.22 12.27
N THR A 43 14.79 -4.47 11.94
CA THR A 43 14.35 -5.62 12.75
C THR A 43 14.91 -5.56 14.16
N GLU A 44 16.16 -5.16 14.37
CA GLU A 44 16.71 -5.00 15.73
C GLU A 44 16.02 -3.88 16.51
N LYS A 45 15.66 -2.76 15.86
CA LYS A 45 14.86 -1.71 16.51
C LYS A 45 13.47 -2.20 16.89
N LEU A 46 12.81 -2.95 16.00
CA LEU A 46 11.45 -3.44 16.24
C LEU A 46 11.38 -4.50 17.34
N LYS A 47 12.43 -5.31 17.56
CA LYS A 47 12.51 -6.27 18.67
C LYS A 47 12.40 -5.62 20.05
N GLN A 48 12.78 -4.37 20.17
CA GLN A 48 12.73 -3.60 21.42
C GLN A 48 11.33 -3.03 21.72
N LEU A 49 10.39 -3.18 20.78
CA LEU A 49 9.04 -2.62 20.90
C LEU A 49 8.02 -3.70 21.28
N ASN A 50 7.14 -3.36 22.21
CA ASN A 50 5.97 -4.17 22.54
C ASN A 50 4.74 -3.56 21.89
N PHE A 51 4.20 -4.20 20.85
CA PHE A 51 3.05 -3.72 20.12
C PHE A 51 1.76 -4.09 20.83
N GLN A 52 0.90 -3.09 21.09
CA GLN A 52 -0.43 -3.27 21.66
C GLN A 52 -1.53 -3.52 20.61
N ILE A 53 -1.17 -3.40 19.33
CA ILE A 53 -2.06 -3.65 18.19
C ILE A 53 -1.36 -4.57 17.19
N PRO A 54 -2.09 -5.26 16.30
CA PRO A 54 -1.47 -6.00 15.20
C PRO A 54 -0.60 -5.09 14.33
N VAL A 55 0.66 -5.46 14.13
CA VAL A 55 1.63 -4.74 13.31
C VAL A 55 2.13 -5.63 12.19
N GLY A 56 2.09 -5.11 10.96
CA GLY A 56 2.65 -5.74 9.79
C GLY A 56 3.99 -5.13 9.39
N LEU A 57 4.76 -5.88 8.64
CA LEU A 57 6.03 -5.46 8.05
C LEU A 57 5.91 -5.37 6.53
N SER A 58 6.04 -4.16 5.99
CA SER A 58 6.04 -3.94 4.55
C SER A 58 7.46 -4.10 4.00
N ILE A 59 7.62 -4.99 3.03
CA ILE A 59 8.89 -5.29 2.35
C ILE A 59 8.78 -4.95 0.87
N GLY A 60 9.83 -4.36 0.30
CA GLY A 60 9.93 -4.06 -1.11
C GLY A 60 11.37 -4.18 -1.61
N LYS A 61 11.55 -4.03 -2.92
CA LYS A 61 12.85 -4.06 -3.58
C LYS A 61 13.72 -2.89 -3.09
N THR A 62 14.99 -3.15 -2.80
CA THR A 62 15.97 -2.10 -2.53
C THR A 62 16.07 -1.14 -3.72
N ASN A 63 16.01 0.14 -3.45
CA ASN A 63 16.25 1.17 -4.46
C ASN A 63 17.73 1.53 -4.45
N SER A 64 18.30 1.78 -5.62
CA SER A 64 19.72 2.20 -5.75
C SER A 64 19.86 3.17 -6.91
N GLN A 65 20.76 4.13 -6.77
CA GLN A 65 21.15 5.03 -7.86
C GLN A 65 22.28 4.45 -8.71
N ASN A 66 23.05 3.52 -8.13
CA ASN A 66 24.30 3.04 -8.70
C ASN A 66 24.25 1.58 -9.13
N ASP A 67 23.31 0.79 -8.61
CA ASP A 67 23.19 -0.63 -8.92
C ASP A 67 22.07 -0.87 -9.92
N ILE A 68 22.44 -1.27 -11.13
CA ILE A 68 21.48 -1.78 -12.12
C ILE A 68 21.22 -3.24 -11.77
N MET A 69 20.09 -3.49 -11.12
CA MET A 69 19.63 -4.85 -10.82
C MET A 69 19.02 -5.50 -12.06
N THR A 70 19.23 -6.80 -12.23
CA THR A 70 18.42 -7.65 -13.10
C THR A 70 17.09 -7.98 -12.42
N GLN A 71 16.19 -8.65 -13.14
CA GLN A 71 14.93 -9.16 -12.56
C GLN A 71 15.23 -10.16 -11.43
N GLU A 72 16.16 -11.06 -11.66
CA GLU A 72 16.61 -12.09 -10.71
C GLU A 72 17.23 -11.45 -9.47
N ASP A 73 18.09 -10.45 -9.61
CA ASP A 73 18.69 -9.71 -8.49
C ASP A 73 17.60 -9.04 -7.62
N ALA A 74 16.58 -8.48 -8.26
CA ALA A 74 15.47 -7.84 -7.55
C ALA A 74 14.60 -8.84 -6.78
N VAL A 75 14.39 -10.02 -7.32
CA VAL A 75 13.70 -11.12 -6.62
C VAL A 75 14.54 -11.59 -5.43
N GLU A 76 15.84 -11.86 -5.62
CA GLU A 76 16.73 -12.32 -4.55
C GLU A 76 16.88 -11.25 -3.45
N ASP A 77 16.91 -9.97 -3.79
CA ASP A 77 16.93 -8.87 -2.82
C ASP A 77 15.69 -8.90 -1.92
N ILE A 78 14.50 -9.05 -2.50
CA ILE A 78 13.24 -9.17 -1.74
C ILE A 78 13.25 -10.44 -0.87
N ILE A 79 13.66 -11.57 -1.44
CA ILE A 79 13.76 -12.85 -0.72
C ILE A 79 14.72 -12.76 0.47
N SER A 80 15.87 -12.11 0.30
CA SER A 80 16.84 -11.89 1.38
C SER A 80 16.26 -11.04 2.51
N ALA A 81 15.43 -10.04 2.19
CA ALA A 81 14.73 -9.26 3.19
C ALA A 81 13.73 -10.12 3.99
N PHE A 82 12.91 -10.94 3.32
CA PHE A 82 11.99 -11.86 3.99
C PHE A 82 12.74 -12.88 4.86
N LYS A 83 13.80 -13.51 4.35
CA LYS A 83 14.65 -14.45 5.14
C LYS A 83 15.20 -13.80 6.40
N THR A 84 15.65 -12.55 6.32
CA THR A 84 16.16 -11.78 7.45
C THR A 84 15.04 -11.46 8.45
N ALA A 85 13.86 -11.05 7.98
CA ALA A 85 12.71 -10.78 8.83
C ALA A 85 12.25 -12.05 9.58
N GLU A 86 12.13 -13.20 8.91
CA GLU A 86 11.76 -14.48 9.54
C GLU A 86 12.80 -14.95 10.58
N LYS A 87 14.10 -14.87 10.27
CA LYS A 87 15.18 -15.19 11.22
C LYS A 87 15.16 -14.30 12.46
N SER A 88 14.69 -13.07 12.34
CA SER A 88 14.65 -12.14 13.46
C SER A 88 13.60 -12.48 14.52
N LYS A 89 12.64 -13.38 14.22
CA LYS A 89 11.54 -13.79 15.10
C LYS A 89 10.74 -12.61 15.67
N LEU A 90 10.52 -11.58 14.85
CA LEU A 90 9.72 -10.43 15.23
C LEU A 90 8.27 -10.81 15.57
N ASN A 91 7.73 -10.19 16.60
CA ASN A 91 6.32 -10.29 16.95
C ASN A 91 5.48 -9.39 16.02
N ILE A 92 5.43 -9.75 14.74
CA ILE A 92 4.57 -9.10 13.74
C ILE A 92 3.43 -10.03 13.34
N SER A 93 2.31 -9.45 12.96
CA SER A 93 1.06 -10.16 12.66
C SER A 93 0.93 -10.57 11.20
N TYR A 94 1.54 -9.82 10.26
CA TYR A 94 1.44 -10.06 8.82
C TYR A 94 2.59 -9.41 8.06
N TYR A 95 2.71 -9.78 6.79
CA TYR A 95 3.59 -9.14 5.82
C TYR A 95 2.81 -8.37 4.76
N GLU A 96 3.39 -7.28 4.29
CA GLU A 96 2.99 -6.57 3.09
C GLU A 96 4.15 -6.66 2.07
N LEU A 97 3.91 -7.22 0.89
CA LEU A 97 4.84 -7.15 -0.23
C LEU A 97 4.46 -5.95 -1.10
N ASN A 98 5.32 -4.93 -1.08
CA ASN A 98 5.05 -3.69 -1.81
C ASN A 98 5.72 -3.71 -3.20
N VAL A 99 4.93 -4.06 -4.21
CA VAL A 99 5.35 -4.07 -5.63
C VAL A 99 4.96 -2.77 -6.36
N SER A 100 4.39 -1.79 -5.67
CA SER A 100 3.62 -0.71 -6.27
C SER A 100 4.27 0.68 -6.24
N CYS A 101 5.50 0.82 -5.70
CA CYS A 101 6.13 2.13 -5.52
C CYS A 101 6.57 2.74 -6.86
N PRO A 102 5.99 3.89 -7.27
CA PRO A 102 6.34 4.51 -8.54
C PRO A 102 7.63 5.38 -8.49
N ASN A 103 8.27 5.46 -7.33
CA ASN A 103 9.47 6.28 -7.10
C ASN A 103 10.78 5.47 -7.08
N LEU A 104 10.74 4.21 -7.50
CA LEU A 104 11.95 3.41 -7.61
C LEU A 104 12.73 3.79 -8.85
N ILE A 105 14.05 3.72 -8.76
CA ILE A 105 14.99 3.96 -9.86
C ILE A 105 15.18 2.65 -10.62
N GLY A 106 15.40 2.74 -11.92
CA GLY A 106 15.51 1.58 -12.80
C GLY A 106 14.16 1.10 -13.35
N ASN A 107 14.21 0.13 -14.26
CA ASN A 107 13.05 -0.33 -15.04
C ASN A 107 12.47 -1.65 -14.53
N ILE A 108 12.83 -2.11 -13.31
CA ILE A 108 12.32 -3.35 -12.78
C ILE A 108 11.01 -3.09 -12.07
N GLU A 109 9.95 -3.53 -12.68
CA GLU A 109 8.58 -3.49 -12.16
C GLU A 109 8.00 -4.92 -12.19
N PHE A 110 7.21 -5.25 -11.15
CA PHE A 110 6.53 -6.54 -11.03
C PHE A 110 5.06 -6.45 -11.47
N TYR A 111 4.76 -5.69 -12.53
CA TYR A 111 3.38 -5.52 -13.01
C TYR A 111 3.04 -6.49 -14.14
N GLU A 112 4.05 -6.94 -14.90
CA GLU A 112 3.86 -7.97 -15.91
C GLU A 112 3.55 -9.32 -15.25
N PRO A 113 2.53 -10.06 -15.70
CA PRO A 113 2.10 -11.32 -15.09
C PRO A 113 3.23 -12.32 -14.86
N GLN A 114 4.14 -12.48 -15.81
CA GLN A 114 5.26 -13.42 -15.69
C GLN A 114 6.23 -13.00 -14.57
N LYS A 115 6.62 -11.74 -14.52
CA LYS A 115 7.53 -11.22 -13.49
C LYS A 115 6.92 -11.28 -12.10
N LEU A 116 5.61 -11.03 -12.00
CA LEU A 116 4.89 -11.15 -10.73
C LEU A 116 4.80 -12.60 -10.28
N ASP A 117 4.56 -13.54 -11.22
CA ASP A 117 4.50 -14.97 -10.94
C ASP A 117 5.84 -15.49 -10.41
N GLU A 118 6.96 -15.13 -11.05
CA GLU A 118 8.32 -15.46 -10.60
C GLU A 118 8.59 -14.96 -9.19
N LEU A 119 8.25 -13.70 -8.89
CA LEU A 119 8.40 -13.13 -7.54
C LEU A 119 7.55 -13.87 -6.51
N LEU A 120 6.28 -14.10 -6.79
CA LEU A 120 5.37 -14.76 -5.84
C LEU A 120 5.79 -16.21 -5.61
N LYS A 121 6.17 -16.94 -6.65
CA LYS A 121 6.73 -18.30 -6.55
C LYS A 121 7.93 -18.33 -5.60
N ALA A 122 8.86 -17.39 -5.75
CA ALA A 122 10.04 -17.29 -4.90
C ALA A 122 9.67 -16.93 -3.44
N VAL A 123 8.76 -15.98 -3.21
CA VAL A 123 8.30 -15.61 -1.86
C VAL A 123 7.61 -16.78 -1.16
N PHE A 124 6.71 -17.48 -1.87
CA PHE A 124 5.98 -18.61 -1.26
C PHE A 124 6.86 -19.86 -1.06
N SER A 125 7.98 -20.00 -1.77
CA SER A 125 8.96 -21.06 -1.50
C SER A 125 9.62 -20.92 -0.11
N LEU A 126 9.55 -19.76 0.54
CA LEU A 126 10.05 -19.54 1.89
C LEU A 126 9.16 -20.14 2.99
N ASN A 127 7.99 -20.68 2.65
CA ASN A 127 7.02 -21.25 3.61
C ASN A 127 6.63 -20.29 4.75
N ILE A 128 6.48 -19.02 4.45
CA ILE A 128 6.05 -17.99 5.40
C ILE A 128 4.65 -18.35 5.91
N LYS A 129 4.50 -18.38 7.25
CA LYS A 129 3.25 -18.79 7.91
C LYS A 129 2.32 -17.62 8.22
N LYS A 130 2.86 -16.41 8.24
CA LYS A 130 2.08 -15.19 8.48
C LYS A 130 1.27 -14.79 7.25
N PRO A 131 0.10 -14.18 7.44
CA PRO A 131 -0.66 -13.59 6.33
C PRO A 131 0.22 -12.67 5.47
N LEU A 132 0.09 -12.78 4.15
CA LEU A 132 0.79 -11.93 3.19
C LEU A 132 -0.22 -11.14 2.37
N PHE A 133 -0.05 -9.82 2.34
CA PHE A 133 -0.82 -8.89 1.52
C PHE A 133 0.05 -8.31 0.43
N ILE A 134 -0.50 -8.16 -0.79
CA ILE A 134 0.21 -7.54 -1.92
C ILE A 134 -0.28 -6.10 -2.08
N LYS A 135 0.64 -5.12 -2.01
CA LYS A 135 0.29 -3.72 -2.27
C LYS A 135 0.36 -3.40 -3.74
N MET A 136 -0.80 -3.04 -4.29
CA MET A 136 -1.05 -2.87 -5.72
C MET A 136 -0.78 -1.43 -6.20
N PRO A 137 -0.31 -1.26 -7.44
CA PRO A 137 -0.22 0.06 -8.05
C PRO A 137 -1.61 0.64 -8.31
N ILE A 138 -1.72 1.97 -8.33
CA ILE A 138 -2.96 2.68 -8.62
C ILE A 138 -2.99 3.27 -10.04
N SER A 139 -1.83 3.45 -10.66
CA SER A 139 -1.67 4.12 -11.96
C SER A 139 -1.71 3.17 -13.17
N LYS A 140 -2.26 1.98 -12.97
CA LYS A 140 -2.42 0.97 -14.02
C LYS A 140 -3.85 0.94 -14.56
N THR A 141 -4.03 0.45 -15.78
CA THR A 141 -5.36 0.25 -16.36
C THR A 141 -6.11 -0.87 -15.63
N ASN A 142 -7.42 -0.93 -15.79
CA ASN A 142 -8.24 -1.98 -15.19
C ASN A 142 -7.83 -3.36 -15.69
N GLU A 143 -7.51 -3.49 -16.98
CA GLU A 143 -7.05 -4.74 -17.60
C GLU A 143 -5.69 -5.18 -17.03
N GLU A 144 -4.75 -4.25 -16.81
CA GLU A 144 -3.47 -4.56 -16.17
C GLU A 144 -3.67 -5.04 -14.73
N ILE A 145 -4.54 -4.38 -13.96
CA ILE A 145 -4.88 -4.81 -12.60
C ILE A 145 -5.50 -6.20 -12.60
N ILE A 146 -6.45 -6.49 -13.47
CA ILE A 146 -7.06 -7.83 -13.57
C ILE A 146 -6.01 -8.89 -13.95
N LYS A 147 -5.10 -8.59 -14.86
CA LYS A 147 -4.00 -9.51 -15.21
C LYS A 147 -3.11 -9.81 -14.00
N MET A 148 -2.75 -8.79 -13.20
CA MET A 148 -2.00 -8.99 -11.97
C MET A 148 -2.80 -9.83 -10.95
N MET A 149 -4.09 -9.53 -10.76
CA MET A 149 -4.96 -10.28 -9.85
C MET A 149 -5.08 -11.75 -10.22
N ASN A 150 -5.21 -12.07 -11.51
CA ASN A 150 -5.23 -13.45 -12.02
C ASN A 150 -3.94 -14.23 -11.70
N VAL A 151 -2.81 -13.56 -11.54
CA VAL A 151 -1.59 -14.18 -11.02
C VAL A 151 -1.65 -14.35 -9.50
N ILE A 152 -2.01 -13.28 -8.78
CA ILE A 152 -2.04 -13.25 -7.30
C ILE A 152 -2.92 -14.37 -6.73
N VAL A 153 -4.11 -14.60 -7.30
CA VAL A 153 -5.04 -15.62 -6.80
C VAL A 153 -4.61 -17.07 -7.02
N LYS A 154 -3.52 -17.31 -7.75
CA LYS A 154 -2.90 -18.66 -7.86
C LYS A 154 -2.11 -19.03 -6.60
N TYR A 155 -1.77 -18.06 -5.76
CA TYR A 155 -0.98 -18.22 -4.55
C TYR A 155 -1.83 -18.04 -3.31
N PRO A 156 -1.44 -18.59 -2.15
CA PRO A 156 -2.17 -18.44 -0.89
C PRO A 156 -1.94 -17.04 -0.27
N VAL A 157 -2.20 -16.00 -1.06
CA VAL A 157 -2.18 -14.60 -0.64
C VAL A 157 -3.41 -14.31 0.21
N SER A 158 -3.25 -13.66 1.35
CA SER A 158 -4.36 -13.33 2.25
C SER A 158 -5.23 -12.18 1.74
N GLY A 159 -4.64 -11.28 0.94
CA GLY A 159 -5.37 -10.15 0.38
C GLY A 159 -4.49 -9.17 -0.36
N VAL A 160 -5.12 -8.08 -0.79
CA VAL A 160 -4.46 -7.00 -1.53
C VAL A 160 -4.73 -5.64 -0.88
N ILE A 161 -3.77 -4.72 -1.01
CA ILE A 161 -3.90 -3.34 -0.57
C ILE A 161 -4.01 -2.46 -1.82
N ILE A 162 -5.13 -1.78 -1.97
CA ILE A 162 -5.43 -0.92 -3.10
C ILE A 162 -5.51 0.52 -2.58
N GLY A 163 -4.50 1.31 -2.74
CA GLY A 163 -3.51 1.52 -3.77
C GLY A 163 -2.27 2.20 -3.21
N ASN A 164 -1.59 2.95 -4.04
CA ASN A 164 -0.36 3.69 -3.74
C ASN A 164 -0.45 5.13 -4.31
N LEU A 165 0.69 5.73 -4.63
CA LEU A 165 0.78 7.07 -5.21
C LEU A 165 0.29 7.07 -6.66
N GLN A 166 -0.38 8.14 -7.07
CA GLN A 166 -0.74 8.38 -8.46
C GLN A 166 0.27 9.32 -9.14
N LYS A 167 0.41 9.20 -10.47
CA LYS A 167 1.45 9.89 -11.28
C LYS A 167 0.91 11.10 -12.06
N ASP A 168 -0.40 11.16 -12.30
CA ASP A 168 -1.01 12.19 -13.13
C ASP A 168 -0.93 13.58 -12.47
N ARG A 169 -0.16 14.45 -13.07
CA ARG A 169 0.04 15.85 -12.61
C ARG A 169 -1.12 16.77 -12.95
N ASN A 170 -2.00 16.33 -13.85
CA ASN A 170 -3.20 17.05 -14.28
C ASN A 170 -4.47 16.55 -13.57
N ASN A 171 -4.32 15.68 -12.55
CA ASN A 171 -5.45 15.18 -11.79
C ASN A 171 -6.29 16.34 -11.24
N LYS A 172 -7.62 16.28 -11.43
CA LYS A 172 -8.57 17.34 -11.06
C LYS A 172 -8.58 17.74 -9.58
N ALA A 173 -8.06 16.87 -8.69
CA ALA A 173 -7.90 17.17 -7.27
C ALA A 173 -6.60 17.91 -6.94
N LEU A 174 -5.74 18.16 -7.92
CA LEU A 174 -4.49 18.89 -7.75
C LEU A 174 -4.65 20.36 -8.15
N VAL A 175 -4.10 21.24 -7.35
CA VAL A 175 -3.97 22.67 -7.66
C VAL A 175 -2.65 22.90 -8.38
N LYS A 176 -2.73 23.41 -9.61
CA LYS A 176 -1.60 23.51 -10.55
C LYS A 176 -0.40 24.27 -9.95
N GLU A 177 -0.64 25.39 -9.29
CA GLU A 177 0.39 26.23 -8.68
C GLU A 177 1.13 25.54 -7.53
N GLU A 178 0.49 24.54 -6.88
CA GLU A 178 1.15 23.72 -5.87
C GLU A 178 2.02 22.65 -6.53
N VAL A 179 1.57 22.06 -7.63
CA VAL A 179 2.28 21.01 -8.38
C VAL A 179 3.53 21.54 -9.04
N GLU A 180 3.45 22.73 -9.64
CA GLU A 180 4.56 23.37 -10.39
C GLU A 180 5.78 23.69 -9.52
N LYS A 181 5.62 23.79 -8.20
CA LYS A 181 6.74 23.97 -7.26
C LYS A 181 7.70 22.76 -7.21
N PHE A 182 7.31 21.65 -7.80
CA PHE A 182 8.07 20.39 -7.74
C PHE A 182 8.18 19.77 -9.14
N SER A 183 9.39 19.51 -9.58
CA SER A 183 9.66 18.89 -10.89
C SER A 183 9.49 17.36 -10.87
N LYS A 184 9.66 16.70 -9.71
CA LYS A 184 9.62 15.24 -9.56
C LYS A 184 8.79 14.83 -8.36
N GLY A 185 8.30 13.57 -8.40
CA GLY A 185 7.52 12.94 -7.33
C GLY A 185 6.08 12.68 -7.75
N ASN A 186 5.42 11.84 -6.96
CA ASN A 186 4.05 11.37 -7.19
C ASN A 186 3.16 11.74 -6.00
N PHE A 187 1.85 11.67 -6.18
CA PHE A 187 0.88 12.28 -5.27
C PHE A 187 0.11 11.24 -4.46
N SER A 188 -0.02 11.49 -3.16
CA SER A 188 -0.89 10.76 -2.24
C SER A 188 -2.09 11.61 -1.82
N GLY A 189 -2.97 11.06 -1.02
CA GLY A 189 -4.12 11.77 -0.45
C GLY A 189 -5.28 11.93 -1.44
N LYS A 190 -5.92 13.11 -1.49
CA LYS A 190 -7.14 13.32 -2.27
C LYS A 190 -7.04 12.90 -3.75
N PRO A 191 -5.92 13.17 -4.46
CA PRO A 191 -5.76 12.77 -5.87
C PRO A 191 -5.81 11.26 -6.12
N THR A 192 -5.68 10.43 -5.08
CA THR A 192 -5.74 8.98 -5.22
C THR A 192 -7.12 8.39 -4.93
N GLU A 193 -8.07 9.17 -4.42
CA GLU A 193 -9.34 8.68 -3.90
C GLU A 193 -10.19 7.99 -4.96
N GLU A 194 -10.42 8.68 -6.08
CA GLU A 194 -11.34 8.22 -7.13
C GLU A 194 -10.86 6.91 -7.75
N LYS A 195 -9.59 6.87 -8.17
CA LYS A 195 -9.02 5.65 -8.78
C LYS A 195 -8.90 4.51 -7.79
N SER A 196 -8.57 4.79 -6.52
CA SER A 196 -8.59 3.77 -5.47
C SER A 196 -9.99 3.19 -5.27
N ASN A 197 -11.02 4.02 -5.25
CA ASN A 197 -12.41 3.57 -5.11
C ASN A 197 -12.86 2.71 -6.29
N GLU A 198 -12.53 3.13 -7.51
CA GLU A 198 -12.79 2.36 -8.75
C GLU A 198 -12.13 0.98 -8.69
N LEU A 199 -10.84 0.92 -8.34
CA LEU A 199 -10.10 -0.34 -8.28
C LEU A 199 -10.54 -1.25 -7.15
N ILE A 200 -10.94 -0.71 -5.98
CA ILE A 200 -11.52 -1.50 -4.89
C ILE A 200 -12.79 -2.20 -5.38
N LYS A 201 -13.69 -1.47 -6.04
CA LYS A 201 -14.93 -2.03 -6.59
C LYS A 201 -14.62 -3.11 -7.63
N LEU A 202 -13.76 -2.81 -8.61
CA LEU A 202 -13.36 -3.75 -9.67
C LEU A 202 -12.82 -5.07 -9.10
N VAL A 203 -11.90 -4.96 -8.12
CA VAL A 203 -11.27 -6.15 -7.52
C VAL A 203 -12.26 -6.91 -6.66
N TYR A 204 -13.14 -6.22 -5.94
CA TYR A 204 -14.17 -6.86 -5.14
C TYR A 204 -15.16 -7.65 -5.99
N GLU A 205 -15.65 -7.06 -7.08
CA GLU A 205 -16.60 -7.71 -7.99
C GLU A 205 -16.04 -9.00 -8.65
N SER A 206 -14.71 -9.05 -8.83
CA SER A 206 -14.06 -10.18 -9.51
C SER A 206 -13.41 -11.20 -8.56
N PHE A 207 -13.01 -10.79 -7.34
CA PHE A 207 -12.15 -11.60 -6.46
C PHE A 207 -12.50 -11.46 -4.97
N GLY A 208 -13.56 -10.73 -4.60
CA GLY A 208 -13.89 -10.41 -3.22
C GLY A 208 -14.27 -11.61 -2.33
N ASP A 209 -14.63 -12.72 -2.93
CA ASP A 209 -14.89 -14.00 -2.25
C ASP A 209 -13.61 -14.77 -1.87
N ARG A 210 -12.47 -14.40 -2.46
CA ARG A 210 -11.18 -15.08 -2.29
C ARG A 210 -10.17 -14.31 -1.45
N LEU A 211 -10.25 -12.99 -1.45
CA LEU A 211 -9.21 -12.12 -0.93
C LEU A 211 -9.77 -11.02 -0.04
N ILE A 212 -9.06 -10.72 1.04
CA ILE A 212 -9.28 -9.52 1.83
C ILE A 212 -8.79 -8.30 1.03
N ILE A 213 -9.63 -7.29 0.89
CA ILE A 213 -9.26 -6.04 0.24
C ILE A 213 -9.05 -4.96 1.32
N ILE A 214 -7.88 -4.35 1.31
CA ILE A 214 -7.55 -3.20 2.17
C ILE A 214 -7.57 -1.94 1.29
N GLY A 215 -8.51 -1.04 1.54
CA GLY A 215 -8.65 0.21 0.79
C GLY A 215 -7.67 1.28 1.27
N CYS A 216 -6.89 1.86 0.36
CA CYS A 216 -5.91 2.90 0.67
C CYS A 216 -5.99 4.04 -0.35
N GLY A 217 -5.94 5.30 0.13
CA GLY A 217 -5.90 6.51 -0.70
C GLY A 217 -7.13 7.40 -0.52
N GLY A 218 -6.89 8.69 -0.21
CA GLY A 218 -7.93 9.70 -0.08
C GLY A 218 -8.84 9.56 1.13
N VAL A 219 -8.37 8.98 2.23
CA VAL A 219 -9.14 8.83 3.48
C VAL A 219 -8.81 9.96 4.43
N PHE A 220 -9.79 10.85 4.70
CA PHE A 220 -9.71 12.01 5.59
C PHE A 220 -10.87 12.06 6.60
N SER A 221 -11.81 11.12 6.50
CA SER A 221 -13.00 11.07 7.34
C SER A 221 -13.56 9.65 7.46
N ALA A 222 -14.50 9.44 8.37
CA ALA A 222 -15.26 8.21 8.47
C ALA A 222 -16.09 7.93 7.22
N ASN A 223 -16.63 8.96 6.56
CA ASN A 223 -17.36 8.82 5.31
C ASN A 223 -16.47 8.29 4.17
N ASP A 224 -15.22 8.78 4.05
CA ASP A 224 -14.27 8.27 3.06
C ASP A 224 -13.94 6.79 3.32
N ALA A 225 -13.71 6.43 4.59
CA ALA A 225 -13.47 5.05 4.99
C ALA A 225 -14.69 4.15 4.71
N TYR A 226 -15.88 4.59 5.10
CA TYR A 226 -17.12 3.86 4.90
C TYR A 226 -17.45 3.67 3.42
N LYS A 227 -17.18 4.68 2.59
CA LYS A 227 -17.31 4.57 1.12
C LYS A 227 -16.44 3.43 0.58
N LYS A 228 -15.17 3.32 1.00
CA LYS A 228 -14.29 2.22 0.60
C LYS A 228 -14.81 0.86 1.06
N ILE A 229 -15.35 0.79 2.27
CA ILE A 229 -15.94 -0.45 2.80
C ILE A 229 -17.14 -0.85 1.96
N LYS A 230 -18.05 0.07 1.67
CA LYS A 230 -19.22 -0.23 0.80
C LYS A 230 -18.84 -0.65 -0.61
N LEU A 231 -17.67 -0.21 -1.10
CA LEU A 231 -17.12 -0.65 -2.40
C LEU A 231 -16.42 -2.01 -2.35
N GLY A 232 -16.23 -2.61 -1.18
CA GLY A 232 -15.67 -3.96 -1.04
C GLY A 232 -14.41 -4.06 -0.19
N ALA A 233 -13.92 -2.95 0.39
CA ALA A 233 -12.80 -3.03 1.31
C ALA A 233 -13.24 -3.59 2.67
N SER A 234 -12.52 -4.60 3.18
CA SER A 234 -12.73 -5.13 4.54
C SER A 234 -12.02 -4.29 5.60
N LEU A 235 -10.91 -3.66 5.24
CA LEU A 235 -10.10 -2.79 6.08
C LEU A 235 -9.69 -1.54 5.31
N VAL A 236 -9.30 -0.48 6.04
CA VAL A 236 -8.83 0.77 5.45
C VAL A 236 -7.45 1.12 5.99
N GLN A 237 -6.54 1.53 5.10
CA GLN A 237 -5.20 2.00 5.41
C GLN A 237 -5.05 3.47 5.00
N LEU A 238 -4.41 4.30 5.84
CA LEU A 238 -4.21 5.71 5.56
C LEU A 238 -2.88 6.23 6.14
N ILE A 239 -2.34 7.28 5.54
CA ILE A 239 -1.21 8.04 6.06
C ILE A 239 -1.39 9.54 5.83
N THR A 240 -1.75 9.96 4.61
CA THR A 240 -1.90 11.39 4.27
C THR A 240 -2.98 12.06 5.13
N GLY A 241 -4.09 11.37 5.37
CA GLY A 241 -5.13 11.86 6.27
C GLY A 241 -4.60 12.20 7.67
N LEU A 242 -3.75 11.34 8.26
CA LEU A 242 -3.12 11.61 9.56
C LEU A 242 -2.28 12.89 9.57
N ILE A 243 -1.60 13.19 8.45
CA ILE A 243 -0.73 14.38 8.34
C ILE A 243 -1.57 15.66 8.23
N PHE A 244 -2.76 15.58 7.62
CA PHE A 244 -3.64 16.73 7.44
C PHE A 244 -4.60 16.95 8.61
N GLU A 245 -5.24 15.88 9.09
CA GLU A 245 -6.31 15.92 10.09
C GLU A 245 -5.79 15.62 11.51
N GLY A 246 -4.57 15.09 11.64
CA GLY A 246 -3.96 14.75 12.94
C GLY A 246 -4.12 13.28 13.35
N PRO A 247 -3.42 12.85 14.40
CA PRO A 247 -3.39 11.44 14.83
C PRO A 247 -4.72 10.93 15.36
N GLN A 248 -5.61 11.79 15.84
CA GLN A 248 -6.96 11.46 16.30
C GLN A 248 -7.88 10.95 15.17
N LEU A 249 -7.52 11.15 13.90
CA LEU A 249 -8.37 10.76 12.76
C LEU A 249 -8.76 9.28 12.81
N VAL A 250 -7.83 8.39 13.18
CA VAL A 250 -8.13 6.95 13.27
C VAL A 250 -9.20 6.66 14.32
N SER A 251 -9.08 7.27 15.49
CA SER A 251 -10.08 7.12 16.56
C SER A 251 -11.43 7.71 16.16
N GLN A 252 -11.44 8.89 15.52
CA GLN A 252 -12.65 9.51 14.99
C GLN A 252 -13.35 8.62 13.98
N ILE A 253 -12.61 8.06 13.00
CA ILE A 253 -13.16 7.10 12.03
C ILE A 253 -13.81 5.92 12.74
N ASN A 254 -13.11 5.30 13.70
CA ASN A 254 -13.61 4.14 14.42
C ASN A 254 -14.86 4.44 15.28
N LEU A 255 -14.97 5.64 15.84
CA LEU A 255 -16.13 6.06 16.63
C LEU A 255 -17.35 6.44 15.76
N GLU A 256 -17.11 6.92 14.55
CA GLU A 256 -18.17 7.33 13.63
C GLU A 256 -18.71 6.19 12.75
N LEU A 257 -17.86 5.23 12.38
CA LEU A 257 -18.27 4.08 11.57
C LEU A 257 -19.51 3.34 12.10
N PRO A 258 -19.66 3.05 13.42
CA PRO A 258 -20.88 2.41 13.94
C PRO A 258 -22.15 3.24 13.72
N LYS A 259 -22.05 4.58 13.72
CA LYS A 259 -23.20 5.47 13.47
C LYS A 259 -23.61 5.39 11.98
N LEU A 260 -22.63 5.34 11.08
CA LEU A 260 -22.87 5.20 9.63
C LEU A 260 -23.48 3.83 9.31
N LEU A 261 -22.96 2.75 9.92
CA LEU A 261 -23.52 1.41 9.81
C LEU A 261 -24.98 1.35 10.25
N LYS A 262 -25.28 1.89 11.45
CA LYS A 262 -26.65 1.94 12.00
C LYS A 262 -27.59 2.72 11.09
N LYS A 263 -27.14 3.84 10.51
CA LYS A 263 -27.93 4.65 9.57
C LYS A 263 -28.33 3.85 8.32
N ASP A 264 -27.42 3.00 7.82
CA ASP A 264 -27.68 2.13 6.65
C ASP A 264 -28.32 0.79 7.04
N GLY A 265 -28.69 0.57 8.32
CA GLY A 265 -29.38 -0.64 8.80
C GLY A 265 -28.46 -1.83 9.07
N PHE A 266 -27.14 -1.64 9.12
CA PHE A 266 -26.18 -2.70 9.43
C PHE A 266 -25.81 -2.73 10.91
N THR A 267 -25.59 -3.94 11.43
CA THR A 267 -25.16 -4.19 12.82
C THR A 267 -23.67 -4.55 12.92
N ASN A 268 -23.06 -4.92 11.79
CA ASN A 268 -21.65 -5.32 11.72
C ASN A 268 -21.02 -4.78 10.44
N ILE A 269 -19.72 -4.43 10.52
CA ILE A 269 -18.98 -3.88 9.38
C ILE A 269 -18.94 -4.82 8.19
N SER A 270 -18.85 -6.14 8.41
CA SER A 270 -18.81 -7.14 7.34
C SER A 270 -20.10 -7.17 6.50
N GLN A 271 -21.23 -6.76 7.06
CA GLN A 271 -22.49 -6.65 6.32
C GLN A 271 -22.48 -5.50 5.31
N ALA A 272 -21.66 -4.46 5.57
CA ALA A 272 -21.56 -3.29 4.69
C ALA A 272 -20.53 -3.48 3.55
N VAL A 273 -19.65 -4.50 3.66
CA VAL A 273 -18.63 -4.76 2.64
C VAL A 273 -19.28 -5.10 1.31
N GLY A 274 -18.97 -4.32 0.27
CA GLY A 274 -19.52 -4.52 -1.08
C GLY A 274 -21.00 -4.12 -1.24
N LYS A 275 -21.59 -3.42 -0.27
CA LYS A 275 -23.00 -2.97 -0.32
C LYS A 275 -23.14 -1.52 -0.81
N SER A 276 -22.26 -1.07 -1.73
CA SER A 276 -22.51 0.18 -2.43
C SER A 276 -23.77 -0.02 -3.27
N SER A 277 -24.84 0.73 -2.96
CA SER A 277 -25.95 0.88 -3.90
C SER A 277 -25.38 1.32 -5.25
N ILE A 278 -25.69 0.57 -6.28
CA ILE A 278 -25.44 0.92 -7.67
C ILE A 278 -26.21 2.21 -7.99
#